data_8fa88fc5680c7ea95a3b92fb56dee306
#
_entry.id   8fa88fc5680c7ea95a3b92fb56dee306
#
_cell.length_a   1.000
_cell.length_b   1.000
_cell.length_c   1.000
_cell.angle_alpha   90.00
_cell.angle_beta   90.00
_cell.angle_gamma   90.00
#
_symmetry.space_group_name_H-M   'P 1'
#
loop_
_entity.id
_entity.type
_entity.pdbx_description
1 polymer ?
#
loop_
_entity_poly.entity_id
_entity_poly.type
_entity_poly.pdbx_seq_one_letter_code
_entity_poly.pdbx_strand_id
1 'polypeptide(L)'
;MLRSVDIENDLAELERLRAAIEASGDLAYDWDLATDKLDWIGRAADVFGAAAPQSGDRYSGRINPEDPPVRMHALSEHFAGAASYDCEYRVRGDDGEFQWVHDRGAVQLTASGTPMRMSGSLRLITERKQEEAQLERQANYDDLTGHFNKLRLREALDYALAYSQRYSQTGAFLAVGIDQLDKINTAFGCEAGDRVLVEIAQRLDQALRTTDVIGRLGSDCFGVVLGYCSNEDAVMISERIIQSIRQSAIVANGARVHATVSIGVVFFPEQSKTCFDVVTKAEGALLKAKSAGRDCVESYRMSEEQRRSYRANMELGEQVTEAMKDDRLVFAYQPIVDAVSHEVSSYECLLRMYSPEGELIPAGHFVPVVERLGLMRTLDRRALELTLQTLEANPEVTLAFNISGVTAADRGWLRTLIARLKDRPELASRLIVEITETAALHDLEDSARFVSIMRDLGCQVAIDDFGAGYTTFRHLKALTVDIVKIDGSFVRNLADNSENQLFIRNLLSLARAFNLVTVAECVETLEDAKILESEGVDLLQGYYFGRPEVAPAWRAAQPAPPRGIERRHAEGTPPDGHERRRAAQ
;
A
#
# COMPACT_ATOMS: atom_id res chain seq x y z
N MET A 1 -21.74 53.83 51.91
CA MET A 1 -22.31 52.46 51.73
C MET A 1 -22.17 51.88 50.33
N LEU A 2 -22.42 52.60 49.25
CA LEU A 2 -22.27 52.03 47.87
C LEU A 2 -20.81 51.69 47.52
N ARG A 3 -19.81 52.50 47.87
CA ARG A 3 -18.39 52.20 47.58
C ARG A 3 -17.81 51.03 48.36
N SER A 4 -18.34 50.62 49.50
CA SER A 4 -17.86 49.48 50.29
C SER A 4 -18.37 48.14 49.71
N VAL A 5 -19.56 48.13 49.11
CA VAL A 5 -20.14 46.94 48.49
C VAL A 5 -19.44 46.59 47.15
N ASP A 6 -19.03 47.61 46.38
CA ASP A 6 -18.26 47.41 45.14
C ASP A 6 -16.89 46.82 45.44
N ILE A 7 -16.18 47.31 46.51
CA ILE A 7 -14.85 46.79 46.90
C ILE A 7 -14.94 45.33 47.42
N GLU A 8 -16.00 44.97 48.17
CA GLU A 8 -16.18 43.58 48.62
C GLU A 8 -16.51 42.62 47.47
N ASN A 9 -17.27 43.05 46.47
CA ASN A 9 -17.54 42.27 45.26
C ASN A 9 -16.27 42.09 44.42
N ASP A 10 -15.49 43.14 44.22
CA ASP A 10 -14.21 43.09 43.47
C ASP A 10 -13.19 42.16 44.15
N LEU A 11 -13.11 42.17 45.48
CA LEU A 11 -12.27 41.27 46.26
C LEU A 11 -12.71 39.81 46.13
N ALA A 12 -14.00 39.54 46.19
CA ALA A 12 -14.55 38.21 46.05
C ALA A 12 -14.33 37.64 44.60
N GLU A 13 -14.37 38.50 43.59
CA GLU A 13 -14.08 38.15 42.21
C GLU A 13 -12.59 37.84 42.00
N LEU A 14 -11.71 38.65 42.56
CA LEU A 14 -10.26 38.41 42.56
C LEU A 14 -9.88 37.11 43.27
N GLU A 15 -10.51 36.77 44.40
CA GLU A 15 -10.29 35.50 45.10
C GLU A 15 -10.75 34.29 44.27
N ARG A 16 -11.88 34.41 43.57
CA ARG A 16 -12.36 33.34 42.63
C ARG A 16 -11.43 33.12 41.46
N LEU A 17 -10.95 34.20 40.83
CA LEU A 17 -9.98 34.12 39.72
C LEU A 17 -8.66 33.53 40.20
N ARG A 18 -8.18 33.89 41.38
CA ARG A 18 -6.97 33.32 41.97
C ARG A 18 -7.11 31.83 42.27
N ALA A 19 -8.23 31.43 42.85
CA ALA A 19 -8.54 30.04 43.10
C ALA A 19 -8.67 29.21 41.79
N ALA A 20 -9.22 29.80 40.72
CA ALA A 20 -9.30 29.15 39.42
C ALA A 20 -7.92 28.94 38.78
N ILE A 21 -7.00 29.93 38.87
CA ILE A 21 -5.62 29.79 38.39
C ILE A 21 -4.87 28.73 39.19
N GLU A 22 -5.01 28.74 40.54
CA GLU A 22 -4.40 27.71 41.38
C GLU A 22 -4.91 26.31 41.11
N ALA A 23 -6.21 26.18 40.82
CA ALA A 23 -6.83 24.91 40.48
C ALA A 23 -6.45 24.36 39.07
N SER A 24 -6.14 25.27 38.12
CA SER A 24 -5.67 24.86 36.77
C SER A 24 -4.21 24.36 36.78
N GLY A 25 -3.45 24.61 37.86
CA GLY A 25 -2.02 24.30 37.91
C GLY A 25 -1.15 25.26 37.09
N ASP A 26 -1.74 26.27 36.48
CA ASP A 26 -1.03 27.27 35.70
C ASP A 26 -0.46 28.37 36.61
N LEU A 27 0.60 29.02 36.16
CA LEU A 27 1.08 30.26 36.73
C LEU A 27 0.52 31.42 35.92
N ALA A 28 0.02 32.45 36.57
CA ALA A 28 -0.21 33.71 35.89
C ALA A 28 0.88 34.73 36.24
N TYR A 29 1.19 35.59 35.29
CA TYR A 29 2.12 36.66 35.49
C TYR A 29 1.56 37.99 35.02
N ASP A 30 2.09 39.01 35.63
CA ASP A 30 1.83 40.40 35.28
C ASP A 30 3.17 41.14 35.18
N TRP A 31 3.54 41.56 33.98
CA TRP A 31 4.80 42.19 33.67
C TRP A 31 4.59 43.65 33.28
N ASP A 32 5.02 44.54 34.14
CA ASP A 32 5.09 45.97 33.86
C ASP A 32 6.32 46.26 33.00
N LEU A 33 6.08 46.59 31.73
CA LEU A 33 7.13 46.76 30.73
C LEU A 33 7.92 48.08 30.93
N ALA A 34 7.37 49.06 31.68
CA ALA A 34 8.04 50.33 31.95
C ALA A 34 9.05 50.23 33.10
N THR A 35 8.71 49.44 34.12
CA THR A 35 9.54 49.24 35.33
C THR A 35 10.29 47.93 35.34
N ASP A 36 10.05 47.06 34.36
CA ASP A 36 10.52 45.68 34.28
C ASP A 36 10.08 44.79 35.47
N LYS A 37 9.07 45.20 36.23
CA LYS A 37 8.58 44.45 37.38
C LYS A 37 7.71 43.29 36.91
N LEU A 38 7.98 42.08 37.44
CA LEU A 38 7.26 40.85 37.14
C LEU A 38 6.65 40.29 38.43
N ASP A 39 5.34 40.30 38.51
CA ASP A 39 4.57 39.73 39.62
C ASP A 39 3.94 38.40 39.20
N TRP A 40 3.97 37.40 40.11
CA TRP A 40 3.45 36.06 39.86
C TRP A 40 2.20 35.79 40.69
N ILE A 41 1.22 35.09 40.10
CA ILE A 41 0.03 34.61 40.76
C ILE A 41 0.00 33.07 40.58
N GLY A 42 -0.28 32.34 41.67
CA GLY A 42 -0.24 30.88 41.68
C GLY A 42 1.05 30.34 42.31
N ARG A 43 1.37 29.08 42.04
CA ARG A 43 2.46 28.35 42.69
C ARG A 43 3.82 28.56 42.02
N ALA A 44 4.26 29.80 41.91
CA ALA A 44 5.55 30.10 41.28
C ALA A 44 6.75 29.41 41.99
N ALA A 45 6.61 29.08 43.25
CA ALA A 45 7.61 28.33 44.00
C ALA A 45 7.78 26.88 43.52
N ASP A 46 6.76 26.28 42.92
CA ASP A 46 6.83 24.89 42.39
C ASP A 46 7.71 24.85 41.12
N VAL A 47 7.83 25.97 40.40
CA VAL A 47 8.62 26.06 39.15
C VAL A 47 9.99 26.70 39.43
N PHE A 48 10.02 27.80 40.17
CA PHE A 48 11.22 28.64 40.34
C PHE A 48 11.85 28.56 41.74
N GLY A 49 11.28 27.75 42.65
CA GLY A 49 11.69 27.65 44.02
C GLY A 49 11.40 28.95 44.81
N ALA A 50 12.11 29.12 45.91
CA ALA A 50 11.94 30.31 46.81
C ALA A 50 12.34 31.64 46.16
N ALA A 51 13.05 31.63 45.03
CA ALA A 51 13.58 32.82 44.35
C ALA A 51 12.92 33.01 42.97
N ALA A 52 11.58 33.05 42.92
CA ALA A 52 10.88 33.39 41.68
C ALA A 52 11.39 34.72 41.09
N PRO A 53 11.65 34.81 39.78
CA PRO A 53 12.19 36.03 39.17
C PRO A 53 11.17 37.18 39.27
N GLN A 54 11.64 38.34 39.79
CA GLN A 54 10.79 39.51 40.00
C GLN A 54 10.95 40.58 38.91
N SER A 55 11.69 40.27 37.84
CA SER A 55 11.84 41.14 36.67
C SER A 55 11.91 40.34 35.40
N GLY A 56 11.51 40.92 34.28
CA GLY A 56 11.59 40.31 32.97
C GLY A 56 13.02 39.94 32.55
N ASP A 57 14.00 40.76 32.95
CA ASP A 57 15.42 40.48 32.69
C ASP A 57 15.90 39.23 33.44
N ARG A 58 15.57 39.11 34.75
CA ARG A 58 15.90 37.91 35.54
C ARG A 58 15.19 36.66 35.04
N TYR A 59 13.97 36.80 34.58
CA TYR A 59 13.24 35.70 33.97
C TYR A 59 13.91 35.26 32.67
N SER A 60 14.26 36.21 31.79
CA SER A 60 14.96 35.94 30.53
C SER A 60 16.29 35.22 30.73
N GLY A 61 17.01 35.55 31.83
CA GLY A 61 18.24 34.85 32.21
C GLY A 61 18.06 33.39 32.65
N ARG A 62 16.83 32.93 32.88
CA ARG A 62 16.50 31.52 33.17
C ARG A 62 16.10 30.73 31.93
N ILE A 63 15.87 31.36 30.79
CA ILE A 63 15.51 30.68 29.53
C ILE A 63 16.72 29.91 29.00
N ASN A 64 16.49 28.72 28.48
CA ASN A 64 17.54 27.92 27.84
C ASN A 64 18.23 28.75 26.75
N PRO A 65 19.56 28.78 26.66
CA PRO A 65 20.31 29.63 25.70
C PRO A 65 19.95 29.42 24.20
N GLU A 66 19.34 28.31 23.86
CA GLU A 66 18.91 28.01 22.48
C GLU A 66 17.52 28.57 22.14
N ASP A 67 16.68 28.88 23.15
CA ASP A 67 15.27 29.24 22.98
C ASP A 67 14.94 30.73 22.89
N PRO A 68 15.83 31.73 23.32
CA PRO A 68 15.52 33.13 23.23
C PRO A 68 15.04 33.65 21.88
N PRO A 69 15.57 33.17 20.71
CA PRO A 69 15.10 33.63 19.41
C PRO A 69 13.62 33.36 19.18
N VAL A 70 13.10 32.22 19.65
CA VAL A 70 11.69 31.82 19.49
C VAL A 70 10.78 32.76 20.31
N ARG A 71 11.12 32.96 21.59
CA ARG A 71 10.36 33.84 22.47
C ARG A 71 10.40 35.30 22.03
N MET A 72 11.58 35.81 21.67
CA MET A 72 11.76 37.20 21.22
C MET A 72 11.00 37.48 19.93
N HIS A 73 10.98 36.52 19.00
CA HIS A 73 10.20 36.64 17.77
C HIS A 73 8.70 36.73 18.10
N ALA A 74 8.16 35.80 18.92
CA ALA A 74 6.77 35.83 19.35
C ALA A 74 6.36 37.11 20.06
N LEU A 75 7.22 37.62 20.95
CA LEU A 75 7.00 38.91 21.63
C LEU A 75 6.98 40.08 20.65
N SER A 76 7.92 40.12 19.72
CA SER A 76 8.02 41.18 18.71
C SER A 76 6.78 41.25 17.83
N GLU A 77 6.30 40.10 17.35
CA GLU A 77 5.08 40.02 16.54
C GLU A 77 3.84 40.45 17.33
N HIS A 78 3.75 39.97 18.58
CA HIS A 78 2.63 40.32 19.45
C HIS A 78 2.60 41.85 19.78
N PHE A 79 3.73 42.46 20.10
CA PHE A 79 3.83 43.89 20.36
C PHE A 79 3.56 44.75 19.12
N ALA A 80 3.82 44.22 17.93
CA ALA A 80 3.44 44.83 16.66
C ALA A 80 1.95 44.66 16.32
N GLY A 81 1.19 43.91 17.12
CA GLY A 81 -0.23 43.60 16.86
C GLY A 81 -0.48 42.59 15.74
N ALA A 82 0.55 41.86 15.28
CA ALA A 82 0.48 40.94 14.16
C ALA A 82 -0.09 39.57 14.56
N ALA A 83 0.17 39.10 15.80
CA ALA A 83 -0.26 37.79 16.28
C ALA A 83 -0.54 37.76 17.79
N SER A 84 -1.26 36.74 18.28
CA SER A 84 -1.36 36.43 19.69
C SER A 84 -0.03 35.90 20.22
N TYR A 85 0.34 36.26 21.45
CA TYR A 85 1.53 35.69 22.07
C TYR A 85 1.24 34.29 22.58
N ASP A 86 1.88 33.32 21.95
CA ASP A 86 1.75 31.90 22.24
C ASP A 86 3.06 31.20 21.84
N CYS A 87 3.83 30.71 22.82
CA CYS A 87 5.09 30.05 22.54
C CYS A 87 5.48 29.01 23.59
N GLU A 88 6.25 28.02 23.18
CA GLU A 88 6.79 26.97 24.04
C GLU A 88 8.32 27.11 24.08
N TYR A 89 8.89 27.07 25.26
CA TYR A 89 10.34 27.16 25.46
C TYR A 89 10.75 26.55 26.81
N ARG A 90 12.06 26.43 27.06
CA ARG A 90 12.59 25.79 28.26
C ARG A 90 13.05 26.88 29.26
N VAL A 91 12.65 26.71 30.52
CA VAL A 91 13.10 27.54 31.62
C VAL A 91 13.84 26.72 32.67
N ARG A 92 14.85 27.30 33.30
CA ARG A 92 15.61 26.65 34.38
C ARG A 92 14.85 26.74 35.68
N GLY A 93 14.54 25.57 36.25
CA GLY A 93 14.00 25.43 37.60
C GLY A 93 15.01 25.77 38.69
N ASP A 94 14.59 25.65 39.94
CA ASP A 94 15.45 25.88 41.12
C ASP A 94 16.48 24.76 41.34
N ASP A 95 16.15 23.56 40.88
CA ASP A 95 17.02 22.37 40.84
C ASP A 95 18.14 22.45 39.77
N GLY A 96 18.09 23.48 38.92
CA GLY A 96 19.02 23.70 37.83
C GLY A 96 18.66 23.02 36.54
N GLU A 97 17.65 22.15 36.54
CA GLU A 97 17.16 21.44 35.36
C GLU A 97 16.24 22.34 34.52
N PHE A 98 16.17 22.01 33.21
CA PHE A 98 15.28 22.71 32.28
C PHE A 98 13.92 22.08 32.22
N GLN A 99 12.87 22.88 32.40
CA GLN A 99 11.46 22.46 32.29
C GLN A 99 10.82 23.17 31.09
N TRP A 100 10.00 22.44 30.34
CA TRP A 100 9.23 23.03 29.26
C TRP A 100 8.03 23.80 29.78
N VAL A 101 7.86 24.99 29.26
CA VAL A 101 6.72 25.86 29.57
C VAL A 101 6.00 26.29 28.31
N HIS A 102 4.70 26.43 28.42
CA HIS A 102 3.84 27.05 27.43
C HIS A 102 3.41 28.40 27.94
N ASP A 103 3.83 29.45 27.28
CA ASP A 103 3.65 30.86 27.68
C ASP A 103 2.66 31.53 26.73
N ARG A 104 1.56 32.03 27.31
CA ARG A 104 0.51 32.75 26.59
C ARG A 104 0.26 34.07 27.29
N GLY A 105 0.13 35.15 26.53
CA GLY A 105 -0.07 36.46 27.10
C GLY A 105 -0.75 37.43 26.16
N ALA A 106 -1.21 38.52 26.78
CA ALA A 106 -1.78 39.67 26.09
C ALA A 106 -1.15 40.95 26.57
N VAL A 107 -0.77 41.82 25.64
CA VAL A 107 -0.20 43.12 25.91
C VAL A 107 -1.31 44.16 26.00
N GLN A 108 -1.21 45.03 27.01
CA GLN A 108 -1.97 46.26 27.10
C GLN A 108 -1.14 47.41 26.54
N LEU A 109 -1.72 48.16 25.63
CA LEU A 109 -1.09 49.29 24.97
C LEU A 109 -1.56 50.60 25.62
N THR A 110 -0.69 51.61 25.66
CA THR A 110 -1.08 52.98 25.99
C THR A 110 -1.98 53.57 24.90
N ALA A 111 -2.60 54.74 25.17
CA ALA A 111 -3.37 55.46 24.16
C ALA A 111 -2.54 55.87 22.91
N SER A 112 -1.19 55.90 23.05
CA SER A 112 -0.25 56.14 21.95
C SER A 112 0.20 54.87 21.21
N GLY A 113 -0.31 53.66 21.58
CA GLY A 113 0.05 52.38 20.93
C GLY A 113 1.37 51.78 21.47
N THR A 114 1.93 52.30 22.56
CA THR A 114 3.16 51.76 23.16
C THR A 114 2.81 50.61 24.13
N PRO A 115 3.50 49.47 24.11
CA PRO A 115 3.32 48.38 25.08
C PRO A 115 3.59 48.87 26.51
N MET A 116 2.65 48.68 27.41
CA MET A 116 2.73 49.15 28.80
C MET A 116 2.80 48.00 29.79
N ARG A 117 1.97 46.99 29.62
CA ARG A 117 1.85 45.87 30.55
C ARG A 117 1.54 44.59 29.75
N MET A 118 2.10 43.49 30.17
CA MET A 118 1.80 42.17 29.61
C MET A 118 1.32 41.26 30.73
N SER A 119 0.12 40.70 30.57
CA SER A 119 -0.43 39.71 31.49
C SER A 119 -0.57 38.40 30.76
N GLY A 120 -0.19 37.30 31.42
CA GLY A 120 -0.20 36.00 30.76
C GLY A 120 -0.27 34.84 31.73
N SER A 121 -0.28 33.65 31.14
CA SER A 121 -0.21 32.36 31.84
C SER A 121 0.95 31.52 31.36
N LEU A 122 1.61 30.88 32.31
CA LEU A 122 2.70 29.95 32.09
C LEU A 122 2.29 28.57 32.58
N ARG A 123 2.21 27.58 31.67
CA ARG A 123 1.87 26.19 31.99
C ARG A 123 3.10 25.31 31.86
N LEU A 124 3.34 24.46 32.86
CA LEU A 124 4.34 23.40 32.73
C LEU A 124 3.84 22.32 31.76
N ILE A 125 4.65 22.03 30.76
CA ILE A 125 4.35 21.04 29.72
C ILE A 125 5.45 19.97 29.58
N THR A 126 6.31 19.86 30.60
CA THR A 126 7.45 18.94 30.56
C THR A 126 7.00 17.47 30.39
N GLU A 127 5.97 17.05 31.16
CA GLU A 127 5.43 15.69 31.03
C GLU A 127 4.88 15.44 29.61
N ARG A 128 4.08 16.36 29.08
CA ARG A 128 3.55 16.27 27.71
C ARG A 128 4.66 16.15 26.67
N LYS A 129 5.72 16.97 26.78
CA LYS A 129 6.88 16.91 25.87
C LYS A 129 7.67 15.61 25.99
N GLN A 130 7.78 15.06 27.19
CA GLN A 130 8.41 13.75 27.41
C GLN A 130 7.57 12.61 26.81
N GLU A 131 6.25 12.65 26.98
CA GLU A 131 5.33 11.69 26.38
C GLU A 131 5.36 11.77 24.84
N GLU A 132 5.30 12.98 24.28
CA GLU A 132 5.43 13.21 22.83
C GLU A 132 6.74 12.63 22.28
N ALA A 133 7.87 12.94 22.93
CA ALA A 133 9.18 12.43 22.54
C ALA A 133 9.30 10.89 22.70
N GLN A 134 8.68 10.33 23.72
CA GLN A 134 8.63 8.87 23.93
C GLN A 134 7.79 8.19 22.87
N LEU A 135 6.61 8.73 22.55
CA LEU A 135 5.76 8.22 21.47
C LEU A 135 6.46 8.29 20.11
N GLU A 136 7.12 9.40 19.82
CA GLU A 136 7.91 9.57 18.60
C GLU A 136 9.06 8.55 18.52
N ARG A 137 9.72 8.30 19.64
CA ARG A 137 10.77 7.29 19.74
C ARG A 137 10.23 5.89 19.50
N GLN A 138 9.14 5.50 20.15
CA GLN A 138 8.51 4.19 19.97
C GLN A 138 7.96 4.00 18.56
N ALA A 139 7.44 5.05 17.93
CA ALA A 139 6.95 5.00 16.55
C ALA A 139 8.06 4.74 15.53
N ASN A 140 9.31 5.16 15.80
CA ASN A 140 10.40 5.16 14.82
C ASN A 140 11.55 4.20 15.16
N TYR A 141 11.78 3.87 16.42
CA TYR A 141 12.97 3.13 16.86
C TYR A 141 12.61 1.83 17.58
N ASP A 142 13.54 0.88 17.60
CA ASP A 142 13.50 -0.33 18.39
C ASP A 142 14.06 -0.04 19.80
N ASP A 143 13.28 -0.30 20.83
CA ASP A 143 13.62 0.06 22.22
C ASP A 143 14.89 -0.64 22.75
N LEU A 144 15.20 -1.84 22.25
CA LEU A 144 16.34 -2.61 22.69
C LEU A 144 17.65 -2.11 22.06
N THR A 145 17.64 -1.89 20.76
CA THR A 145 18.86 -1.62 19.99
C THR A 145 19.09 -0.13 19.69
N GLY A 146 18.04 0.69 19.80
CA GLY A 146 18.07 2.10 19.49
C GLY A 146 18.12 2.43 17.99
N HIS A 147 18.09 1.45 17.11
CA HIS A 147 18.03 1.61 15.66
C HIS A 147 16.59 1.75 15.18
N PHE A 148 16.39 2.06 13.91
CA PHE A 148 15.04 2.13 13.35
C PHE A 148 14.27 0.83 13.58
N ASN A 149 12.98 0.96 13.88
CA ASN A 149 12.08 -0.19 13.89
C ASN A 149 11.75 -0.61 12.44
N LYS A 150 11.03 -1.73 12.30
CA LYS A 150 10.66 -2.31 11.01
C LYS A 150 9.91 -1.33 10.10
N LEU A 151 9.03 -0.51 10.67
CA LEU A 151 8.23 0.46 9.91
C LEU A 151 9.12 1.55 9.32
N ARG A 152 9.92 2.19 10.16
CA ARG A 152 10.81 3.28 9.75
C ARG A 152 11.90 2.83 8.78
N LEU A 153 12.41 1.60 8.94
CA LEU A 153 13.36 1.00 8.00
C LEU A 153 12.74 0.81 6.61
N ARG A 154 11.47 0.38 6.54
CA ARG A 154 10.74 0.26 5.27
C ARG A 154 10.58 1.59 4.57
N GLU A 155 10.20 2.64 5.29
CA GLU A 155 10.10 3.99 4.75
C GLU A 155 11.45 4.48 4.18
N ALA A 156 12.55 4.22 4.91
CA ALA A 156 13.88 4.56 4.43
C ALA A 156 14.26 3.79 3.15
N LEU A 157 13.88 2.51 3.06
CA LEU A 157 14.09 1.70 1.87
C LEU A 157 13.22 2.19 0.70
N ASP A 158 11.97 2.55 0.92
CA ASP A 158 11.08 3.11 -0.12
C ASP A 158 11.64 4.43 -0.66
N TYR A 159 12.16 5.28 0.21
CA TYR A 159 12.85 6.50 -0.22
C TYR A 159 14.09 6.20 -1.07
N ALA A 160 14.94 5.27 -0.63
CA ALA A 160 16.14 4.86 -1.37
C ALA A 160 15.80 4.25 -2.74
N LEU A 161 14.73 3.44 -2.82
CA LEU A 161 14.21 2.89 -4.07
C LEU A 161 13.72 3.97 -5.03
N ALA A 162 12.89 4.88 -4.55
CA ALA A 162 12.37 5.99 -5.36
C ALA A 162 13.51 6.87 -5.90
N TYR A 163 14.49 7.15 -5.06
CA TYR A 163 15.69 7.91 -5.45
C TYR A 163 16.51 7.17 -6.52
N SER A 164 16.78 5.89 -6.29
CA SER A 164 17.54 5.04 -7.22
C SER A 164 16.88 4.93 -8.58
N GLN A 165 15.56 4.78 -8.62
CA GLN A 165 14.79 4.75 -9.87
C GLN A 165 14.84 6.08 -10.62
N ARG A 166 14.72 7.21 -9.89
CA ARG A 166 14.71 8.55 -10.51
C ARG A 166 16.06 8.95 -11.10
N TYR A 167 17.14 8.61 -10.41
CA TYR A 167 18.48 9.07 -10.77
C TYR A 167 19.37 7.97 -11.38
N SER A 168 18.80 6.79 -11.69
CA SER A 168 19.52 5.63 -12.22
C SER A 168 20.75 5.25 -11.39
N GLN A 169 20.61 5.37 -10.06
CA GLN A 169 21.65 4.97 -9.11
C GLN A 169 21.38 3.57 -8.60
N THR A 170 22.43 2.86 -8.22
CA THR A 170 22.33 1.54 -7.60
C THR A 170 22.42 1.64 -6.09
N GLY A 171 21.73 0.75 -5.40
CA GLY A 171 21.81 0.56 -3.96
C GLY A 171 21.70 -0.92 -3.62
N ALA A 172 21.94 -1.26 -2.36
CA ALA A 172 21.77 -2.62 -1.86
C ALA A 172 21.01 -2.64 -0.53
N PHE A 173 20.27 -3.71 -0.34
CA PHE A 173 19.64 -4.03 0.93
C PHE A 173 20.23 -5.33 1.47
N LEU A 174 20.66 -5.29 2.73
CA LEU A 174 21.20 -6.44 3.44
C LEU A 174 20.23 -6.88 4.53
N ALA A 175 19.86 -8.16 4.52
CA ALA A 175 19.22 -8.82 5.65
C ALA A 175 20.30 -9.53 6.46
N VAL A 176 20.58 -9.03 7.66
CA VAL A 176 21.65 -9.53 8.56
C VAL A 176 21.01 -10.33 9.68
N GLY A 177 21.10 -11.64 9.62
CA GLY A 177 20.52 -12.55 10.60
C GLY A 177 21.57 -13.07 11.57
N ILE A 178 21.28 -12.99 12.86
CA ILE A 178 22.14 -13.57 13.91
C ILE A 178 22.00 -15.10 13.89
N ASP A 179 23.11 -15.79 13.83
CA ASP A 179 23.12 -17.23 13.77
C ASP A 179 22.88 -17.83 15.15
N GLN A 180 21.92 -18.76 15.24
CA GLN A 180 21.64 -19.56 16.44
C GLN A 180 21.34 -18.73 17.71
N LEU A 181 20.71 -17.56 17.59
CA LEU A 181 20.33 -16.72 18.73
C LEU A 181 19.39 -17.47 19.69
N ASP A 182 18.53 -18.34 19.16
CA ASP A 182 17.67 -19.25 19.93
C ASP A 182 18.46 -20.15 20.87
N LYS A 183 19.60 -20.71 20.43
CA LYS A 183 20.49 -21.52 21.24
C LYS A 183 21.23 -20.70 22.27
N ILE A 184 21.62 -19.47 21.93
CA ILE A 184 22.23 -18.53 22.89
C ILE A 184 21.22 -18.24 24.02
N ASN A 185 19.97 -17.91 23.65
CA ASN A 185 18.90 -17.70 24.63
C ASN A 185 18.64 -18.91 25.51
N THR A 186 18.64 -20.10 24.91
CA THR A 186 18.42 -21.36 25.67
C THR A 186 19.56 -21.64 26.63
N ALA A 187 20.81 -21.39 26.22
CA ALA A 187 21.99 -21.72 27.00
C ALA A 187 22.34 -20.68 28.08
N PHE A 188 22.11 -19.38 27.81
CA PHE A 188 22.60 -18.28 28.66
C PHE A 188 21.48 -17.33 29.14
N GLY A 189 20.21 -17.60 28.78
CA GLY A 189 19.06 -16.77 29.12
C GLY A 189 18.79 -15.66 28.13
N CYS A 190 17.55 -15.13 28.12
CA CYS A 190 17.10 -14.08 27.18
C CYS A 190 17.91 -12.76 27.33
N GLU A 191 18.32 -12.40 28.54
CA GLU A 191 19.17 -11.21 28.77
C GLU A 191 20.52 -11.30 28.06
N ALA A 192 21.07 -12.53 27.92
CA ALA A 192 22.30 -12.72 27.15
C ALA A 192 22.08 -12.53 25.66
N GLY A 193 20.95 -12.97 25.11
CA GLY A 193 20.55 -12.72 23.74
C GLY A 193 20.30 -11.23 23.46
N ASP A 194 19.67 -10.53 24.38
CA ASP A 194 19.46 -9.09 24.27
C ASP A 194 20.81 -8.31 24.22
N ARG A 195 21.77 -8.73 25.06
CA ARG A 195 23.13 -8.16 24.99
C ARG A 195 23.82 -8.47 23.67
N VAL A 196 23.65 -9.67 23.13
CA VAL A 196 24.19 -10.03 21.80
C VAL A 196 23.57 -9.16 20.72
N LEU A 197 22.27 -8.91 20.76
CA LEU A 197 21.57 -8.02 19.83
C LEU A 197 22.13 -6.59 19.88
N VAL A 198 22.27 -6.03 21.09
CA VAL A 198 22.79 -4.66 21.28
C VAL A 198 24.25 -4.55 20.80
N GLU A 199 25.09 -5.51 21.13
CA GLU A 199 26.51 -5.50 20.73
C GLU A 199 26.68 -5.65 19.20
N ILE A 200 25.86 -6.51 18.55
CA ILE A 200 25.88 -6.66 17.11
C ILE A 200 25.40 -5.36 16.44
N ALA A 201 24.36 -4.71 16.96
CA ALA A 201 23.90 -3.43 16.47
C ALA A 201 25.01 -2.37 16.50
N GLN A 202 25.78 -2.28 17.61
CA GLN A 202 26.91 -1.37 17.71
C GLN A 202 28.04 -1.70 16.74
N ARG A 203 28.29 -2.97 16.47
CA ARG A 203 29.29 -3.40 15.47
C ARG A 203 28.85 -3.10 14.05
N LEU A 204 27.55 -3.17 13.78
CA LEU A 204 26.97 -2.71 12.50
C LEU A 204 27.24 -1.21 12.32
N ASP A 205 26.98 -0.37 13.34
CA ASP A 205 27.29 1.06 13.27
C ASP A 205 28.76 1.34 12.93
N GLN A 206 29.68 0.61 13.56
CA GLN A 206 31.12 0.76 13.30
C GLN A 206 31.53 0.29 11.91
N ALA A 207 30.80 -0.66 11.33
CA ALA A 207 31.07 -1.22 10.02
C ALA A 207 30.42 -0.42 8.87
N LEU A 208 29.53 0.52 9.15
CA LEU A 208 28.73 1.25 8.16
C LEU A 208 29.06 2.74 8.16
N ARG A 209 28.63 3.44 7.11
CA ARG A 209 28.76 4.89 6.99
C ARG A 209 27.58 5.58 7.65
N THR A 210 27.74 6.86 8.00
CA THR A 210 26.63 7.67 8.56
C THR A 210 25.45 7.86 7.61
N THR A 211 25.64 7.62 6.31
CA THR A 211 24.61 7.68 5.29
C THR A 211 23.84 6.37 5.12
N ASP A 212 24.37 5.27 5.66
CA ASP A 212 23.73 3.96 5.61
C ASP A 212 22.68 3.87 6.72
N VAL A 213 21.59 3.17 6.46
CA VAL A 213 20.47 3.09 7.41
C VAL A 213 20.39 1.68 7.97
N ILE A 214 20.30 1.59 9.30
CA ILE A 214 20.13 0.32 10.03
C ILE A 214 18.78 0.32 10.71
N GLY A 215 18.10 -0.83 10.69
CA GLY A 215 16.88 -1.06 11.44
C GLY A 215 16.68 -2.52 11.80
N ARG A 216 15.85 -2.78 12.79
CA ARG A 216 15.50 -4.12 13.21
C ARG A 216 14.31 -4.65 12.42
N LEU A 217 14.47 -5.77 11.71
CA LEU A 217 13.44 -6.42 10.91
C LEU A 217 12.61 -7.43 11.72
N GLY A 218 13.25 -8.09 12.67
CA GLY A 218 12.64 -9.17 13.44
C GLY A 218 13.39 -9.48 14.74
N SER A 219 13.11 -10.62 15.33
CA SER A 219 13.69 -11.03 16.61
C SER A 219 15.22 -11.18 16.56
N ASP A 220 15.74 -11.75 15.47
CA ASP A 220 17.15 -12.08 15.26
C ASP A 220 17.73 -11.45 13.99
N CYS A 221 17.03 -10.47 13.38
CA CYS A 221 17.39 -9.96 12.06
C CYS A 221 17.40 -8.44 12.04
N PHE A 222 18.47 -7.88 11.45
CA PHE A 222 18.62 -6.47 11.10
C PHE A 222 18.49 -6.28 9.59
N GLY A 223 17.99 -5.13 9.17
CA GLY A 223 18.03 -4.69 7.79
C GLY A 223 18.97 -3.50 7.64
N VAL A 224 19.75 -3.48 6.58
CA VAL A 224 20.66 -2.39 6.25
C VAL A 224 20.37 -1.89 4.85
N VAL A 225 20.14 -0.58 4.70
CA VAL A 225 19.96 0.09 3.40
C VAL A 225 21.26 0.80 3.05
N LEU A 226 21.90 0.37 1.97
CA LEU A 226 23.10 1.00 1.40
C LEU A 226 22.68 1.84 0.19
N GLY A 227 22.70 3.16 0.34
CA GLY A 227 22.52 4.08 -0.78
C GLY A 227 23.80 4.26 -1.58
N TYR A 228 23.70 4.47 -2.91
CA TYR A 228 24.85 4.71 -3.78
C TYR A 228 25.95 3.65 -3.64
N CYS A 229 25.58 2.41 -3.80
CA CYS A 229 26.47 1.27 -3.56
C CYS A 229 26.55 0.38 -4.80
N SER A 230 27.77 0.07 -5.25
CA SER A 230 27.98 -0.95 -6.28
C SER A 230 27.77 -2.35 -5.72
N ASN A 231 27.61 -3.34 -6.61
CA ASN A 231 27.48 -4.73 -6.21
C ASN A 231 28.73 -5.23 -5.47
N GLU A 232 29.92 -4.79 -5.89
CA GLU A 232 31.19 -5.14 -5.29
C GLU A 232 31.36 -4.51 -3.91
N ASP A 233 30.98 -3.23 -3.76
CA ASP A 233 31.01 -2.54 -2.47
C ASP A 233 30.07 -3.19 -1.44
N ALA A 234 28.87 -3.57 -1.85
CA ALA A 234 27.91 -4.20 -0.95
C ALA A 234 28.40 -5.56 -0.43
N VAL A 235 29.03 -6.36 -1.29
CA VAL A 235 29.65 -7.63 -0.89
C VAL A 235 30.81 -7.37 0.07
N MET A 236 31.68 -6.42 -0.24
CA MET A 236 32.82 -6.04 0.62
C MET A 236 32.36 -5.51 1.99
N ILE A 237 31.30 -4.69 2.03
CA ILE A 237 30.69 -4.22 3.28
C ILE A 237 30.12 -5.40 4.08
N SER A 238 29.43 -6.33 3.42
CA SER A 238 28.86 -7.52 4.06
C SER A 238 29.96 -8.41 4.68
N GLU A 239 31.05 -8.63 3.99
CA GLU A 239 32.21 -9.36 4.50
C GLU A 239 32.86 -8.66 5.69
N ARG A 240 32.98 -7.31 5.63
CA ARG A 240 33.47 -6.50 6.75
C ARG A 240 32.59 -6.64 8.01
N ILE A 241 31.27 -6.65 7.84
CA ILE A 241 30.33 -6.88 8.92
C ILE A 241 30.56 -8.24 9.55
N ILE A 242 30.61 -9.32 8.75
CA ILE A 242 30.84 -10.68 9.25
C ILE A 242 32.16 -10.74 10.03
N GLN A 243 33.24 -10.21 9.47
CA GLN A 243 34.55 -10.21 10.15
C GLN A 243 34.53 -9.44 11.47
N SER A 244 33.91 -8.26 11.51
CA SER A 244 33.77 -7.44 12.71
C SER A 244 33.05 -8.19 13.85
N ILE A 245 32.02 -8.96 13.51
CA ILE A 245 31.23 -9.72 14.49
C ILE A 245 31.99 -10.98 14.93
N ARG A 246 32.63 -11.69 14.03
CA ARG A 246 33.38 -12.91 14.30
C ARG A 246 34.63 -12.70 15.18
N GLN A 247 35.32 -11.59 15.04
CA GLN A 247 36.64 -11.35 15.65
C GLN A 247 36.63 -11.30 17.17
N SER A 248 35.54 -10.93 17.80
CA SER A 248 35.50 -10.69 19.23
C SER A 248 34.31 -11.36 19.90
N ALA A 249 34.59 -12.15 20.97
CA ALA A 249 33.53 -12.69 21.79
C ALA A 249 32.74 -11.57 22.49
N ILE A 250 31.44 -11.72 22.53
CA ILE A 250 30.53 -10.82 23.24
C ILE A 250 30.46 -11.27 24.71
N VAL A 251 30.65 -10.34 25.65
CA VAL A 251 30.54 -10.64 27.08
C VAL A 251 29.08 -10.44 27.50
N ALA A 252 28.40 -11.55 27.81
CA ALA A 252 27.01 -11.54 28.25
C ALA A 252 26.89 -12.37 29.56
N ASN A 253 26.34 -11.74 30.59
CA ASN A 253 26.15 -12.37 31.93
C ASN A 253 27.40 -13.07 32.49
N GLY A 254 28.60 -12.49 32.25
CA GLY A 254 29.88 -13.07 32.71
C GLY A 254 30.44 -14.19 31.83
N ALA A 255 29.71 -14.64 30.82
CA ALA A 255 30.15 -15.63 29.84
C ALA A 255 30.64 -14.94 28.53
N ARG A 256 31.60 -15.59 27.85
CA ARG A 256 32.07 -15.17 26.53
C ARG A 256 31.29 -15.95 25.46
N VAL A 257 30.41 -15.25 24.75
CA VAL A 257 29.59 -15.82 23.68
C VAL A 257 30.21 -15.48 22.32
N HIS A 258 30.46 -16.49 21.52
CA HIS A 258 30.85 -16.30 20.11
C HIS A 258 29.59 -16.32 19.24
N ALA A 259 29.25 -15.18 18.69
CA ALA A 259 28.13 -15.05 17.75
C ALA A 259 28.68 -14.89 16.33
N THR A 260 27.95 -15.40 15.36
CA THR A 260 28.16 -15.16 13.92
C THR A 260 26.89 -14.61 13.29
N VAL A 261 27.00 -14.06 12.11
CA VAL A 261 25.87 -13.58 11.33
C VAL A 261 25.92 -14.11 9.91
N SER A 262 24.76 -14.39 9.36
CA SER A 262 24.57 -14.66 7.94
C SER A 262 23.93 -13.45 7.28
N ILE A 263 24.29 -13.16 6.01
CA ILE A 263 23.79 -11.98 5.32
C ILE A 263 23.20 -12.37 3.97
N GLY A 264 21.97 -11.91 3.70
CA GLY A 264 21.34 -11.95 2.39
C GLY A 264 21.36 -10.57 1.74
N VAL A 265 21.84 -10.47 0.49
CA VAL A 265 22.02 -9.21 -0.23
C VAL A 265 21.10 -9.15 -1.44
N VAL A 266 20.42 -8.00 -1.63
CA VAL A 266 19.62 -7.68 -2.83
C VAL A 266 20.04 -6.32 -3.37
N PHE A 267 20.22 -6.24 -4.67
CA PHE A 267 20.55 -5.00 -5.37
C PHE A 267 19.31 -4.36 -5.98
N PHE A 268 19.14 -3.06 -5.74
CA PHE A 268 18.03 -2.32 -6.30
C PHE A 268 18.53 -1.10 -7.12
N PRO A 269 17.77 -0.63 -8.12
CA PRO A 269 16.47 -1.12 -8.59
C PRO A 269 16.56 -2.31 -9.56
N GLU A 270 17.76 -2.88 -9.80
CA GLU A 270 17.99 -3.91 -10.80
C GLU A 270 17.24 -5.21 -10.50
N GLN A 271 17.34 -5.71 -9.28
CA GLN A 271 16.75 -6.99 -8.88
C GLN A 271 15.34 -6.85 -8.30
N SER A 272 14.98 -5.64 -7.86
CA SER A 272 13.65 -5.34 -7.32
C SER A 272 13.36 -3.84 -7.31
N LYS A 273 12.08 -3.49 -7.45
CA LYS A 273 11.59 -2.11 -7.51
C LYS A 273 10.64 -1.73 -6.38
N THR A 274 10.26 -2.67 -5.52
CA THR A 274 9.37 -2.44 -4.39
C THR A 274 10.01 -2.88 -3.09
N CYS A 275 9.73 -2.18 -2.00
CA CYS A 275 10.25 -2.50 -0.68
C CYS A 275 9.91 -3.94 -0.26
N PHE A 276 8.67 -4.35 -0.46
CA PHE A 276 8.23 -5.70 -0.12
C PHE A 276 9.06 -6.78 -0.82
N ASP A 277 9.29 -6.64 -2.12
CA ASP A 277 10.03 -7.60 -2.94
C ASP A 277 11.53 -7.60 -2.59
N VAL A 278 12.13 -6.42 -2.30
CA VAL A 278 13.51 -6.30 -1.83
C VAL A 278 13.70 -7.07 -0.52
N VAL A 279 12.84 -6.83 0.47
CA VAL A 279 12.94 -7.48 1.79
C VAL A 279 12.74 -8.98 1.65
N THR A 280 11.71 -9.42 0.94
CA THR A 280 11.42 -10.86 0.73
C THR A 280 12.59 -11.59 0.05
N LYS A 281 13.18 -11.00 -0.97
CA LYS A 281 14.33 -11.56 -1.67
C LYS A 281 15.58 -11.60 -0.80
N ALA A 282 15.81 -10.57 0.02
CA ALA A 282 16.94 -10.52 0.95
C ALA A 282 16.80 -11.57 2.07
N GLU A 283 15.59 -11.74 2.63
CA GLU A 283 15.30 -12.80 3.59
C GLU A 283 15.47 -14.20 2.97
N GLY A 284 15.05 -14.37 1.71
CA GLY A 284 15.29 -15.60 0.95
C GLY A 284 16.77 -15.89 0.70
N ALA A 285 17.58 -14.87 0.42
CA ALA A 285 19.03 -14.99 0.31
C ALA A 285 19.68 -15.28 1.66
N LEU A 286 19.22 -14.65 2.75
CA LEU A 286 19.64 -14.94 4.12
C LEU A 286 19.36 -16.39 4.51
N LEU A 287 18.20 -16.92 4.16
CA LEU A 287 17.88 -18.33 4.41
C LEU A 287 18.84 -19.27 3.69
N LYS A 288 19.23 -18.94 2.44
CA LYS A 288 20.27 -19.67 1.70
C LYS A 288 21.61 -19.60 2.40
N ALA A 289 22.05 -18.42 2.87
CA ALA A 289 23.28 -18.26 3.65
C ALA A 289 23.26 -19.13 4.92
N LYS A 290 22.15 -19.10 5.67
CA LYS A 290 21.96 -19.97 6.86
C LYS A 290 22.01 -21.45 6.50
N SER A 291 21.52 -21.85 5.32
CA SER A 291 21.54 -23.25 4.84
C SER A 291 22.91 -23.68 4.29
N ALA A 292 23.67 -22.76 3.70
CA ALA A 292 24.99 -23.00 3.13
C ALA A 292 26.11 -23.18 4.19
N GLY A 293 25.76 -23.11 5.48
CA GLY A 293 26.71 -23.34 6.58
C GLY A 293 26.79 -22.19 7.56
N ARG A 294 26.00 -21.13 7.38
CA ARG A 294 26.03 -19.90 8.17
C ARG A 294 27.33 -19.11 8.04
N ASP A 295 27.45 -17.98 8.80
CA ASP A 295 28.65 -17.16 8.85
C ASP A 295 29.17 -16.76 7.45
N CYS A 296 28.26 -16.46 6.52
CA CYS A 296 28.56 -16.16 5.12
C CYS A 296 27.57 -15.15 4.51
N VAL A 297 27.93 -14.66 3.33
CA VAL A 297 27.11 -13.76 2.51
C VAL A 297 26.55 -14.53 1.33
N GLU A 298 25.26 -14.40 1.11
CA GLU A 298 24.61 -14.84 -0.13
C GLU A 298 23.89 -13.68 -0.82
N SER A 299 24.23 -13.44 -2.08
CA SER A 299 23.50 -12.48 -2.90
C SER A 299 22.32 -13.14 -3.56
N TYR A 300 21.19 -12.44 -3.60
CA TYR A 300 20.03 -12.90 -4.37
C TYR A 300 20.43 -13.09 -5.82
N ARG A 301 20.25 -14.29 -6.32
CA ARG A 301 20.46 -14.62 -7.73
C ARG A 301 19.16 -15.20 -8.26
N MET A 302 18.62 -14.56 -9.28
CA MET A 302 17.50 -15.09 -10.02
C MET A 302 17.92 -16.44 -10.61
N SER A 303 17.13 -17.50 -10.36
CA SER A 303 17.39 -18.81 -10.96
C SER A 303 17.31 -18.71 -12.48
N GLU A 304 17.96 -19.64 -13.19
CA GLU A 304 17.84 -19.74 -14.66
C GLU A 304 16.38 -19.89 -15.10
N GLU A 305 15.60 -20.62 -14.35
CA GLU A 305 14.17 -20.80 -14.58
C GLU A 305 13.39 -19.48 -14.40
N GLN A 306 13.67 -18.73 -13.32
CA GLN A 306 13.08 -17.40 -13.09
C GLN A 306 13.48 -16.40 -14.19
N ARG A 307 14.74 -16.44 -14.65
CA ARG A 307 15.22 -15.60 -15.76
C ARG A 307 14.50 -15.92 -17.06
N ARG A 308 14.32 -17.22 -17.37
CA ARG A 308 13.57 -17.67 -18.55
C ARG A 308 12.11 -17.22 -18.46
N SER A 309 11.47 -17.42 -17.32
CA SER A 309 10.10 -16.99 -17.10
C SER A 309 9.94 -15.47 -17.22
N TYR A 310 10.89 -14.70 -16.67
CA TYR A 310 10.85 -13.24 -16.79
C TYR A 310 11.02 -12.76 -18.24
N ARG A 311 11.98 -13.35 -19.00
CA ARG A 311 12.14 -13.05 -20.43
C ARG A 311 10.90 -13.41 -21.22
N ALA A 312 10.35 -14.60 -21.03
CA ALA A 312 9.12 -15.03 -21.69
C ALA A 312 7.93 -14.10 -21.40
N ASN A 313 7.82 -13.62 -20.15
CA ASN A 313 6.79 -12.64 -19.79
C ASN A 313 7.00 -11.28 -20.49
N MET A 314 8.24 -10.80 -20.60
CA MET A 314 8.54 -9.54 -21.31
C MET A 314 8.24 -9.68 -22.82
N GLU A 315 8.66 -10.77 -23.43
CA GLU A 315 8.38 -11.08 -24.85
C GLU A 315 6.88 -11.17 -25.11
N LEU A 316 6.13 -11.85 -24.23
CA LEU A 316 4.66 -11.93 -24.33
C LEU A 316 3.99 -10.55 -24.14
N GLY A 317 4.48 -9.73 -23.21
CA GLY A 317 4.00 -8.35 -23.02
C GLY A 317 4.21 -7.46 -24.24
N GLU A 318 5.35 -7.62 -24.92
CA GLU A 318 5.63 -6.95 -26.20
C GLU A 318 4.68 -7.44 -27.31
N GLN A 319 4.49 -8.75 -27.43
CA GLN A 319 3.52 -9.33 -28.37
C GLN A 319 2.10 -8.82 -28.16
N VAL A 320 1.64 -8.68 -26.90
CA VAL A 320 0.32 -8.11 -26.59
C VAL A 320 0.25 -6.64 -26.99
N THR A 321 1.31 -5.88 -26.72
CA THR A 321 1.37 -4.45 -27.09
C THR A 321 1.32 -4.25 -28.61
N GLU A 322 2.00 -5.10 -29.37
CA GLU A 322 1.93 -5.12 -30.83
C GLU A 322 0.56 -5.58 -31.32
N ALA A 323 0.00 -6.65 -30.71
CA ALA A 323 -1.33 -7.14 -31.06
C ALA A 323 -2.44 -6.09 -30.86
N MET A 324 -2.30 -5.21 -29.87
CA MET A 324 -3.19 -4.06 -29.67
C MET A 324 -3.10 -3.04 -30.81
N LYS A 325 -1.90 -2.84 -31.39
CA LYS A 325 -1.67 -1.90 -32.50
C LYS A 325 -2.10 -2.48 -33.86
N ASP A 326 -1.91 -3.79 -34.04
CA ASP A 326 -2.10 -4.49 -35.29
C ASP A 326 -3.50 -5.11 -35.44
N ASP A 327 -4.45 -4.74 -34.55
CA ASP A 327 -5.82 -5.28 -34.53
C ASP A 327 -5.88 -6.82 -34.43
N ARG A 328 -4.88 -7.44 -33.77
CA ARG A 328 -4.82 -8.88 -33.54
C ARG A 328 -5.51 -9.33 -32.25
N LEU A 329 -6.06 -8.38 -31.48
CA LEU A 329 -6.95 -8.69 -30.36
C LEU A 329 -8.38 -8.84 -30.87
N VAL A 330 -9.02 -9.93 -30.47
CA VAL A 330 -10.40 -10.27 -30.85
C VAL A 330 -11.14 -10.84 -29.64
N PHE A 331 -12.48 -10.90 -29.74
CA PHE A 331 -13.28 -11.63 -28.78
C PHE A 331 -13.69 -13.00 -29.31
N ALA A 332 -13.71 -13.98 -28.41
CA ALA A 332 -14.53 -15.16 -28.54
C ALA A 332 -15.78 -14.94 -27.66
N TYR A 333 -16.94 -15.18 -28.23
CA TYR A 333 -18.25 -14.94 -27.62
C TYR A 333 -18.82 -16.23 -27.09
N GLN A 334 -19.12 -16.30 -25.79
CA GLN A 334 -19.75 -17.46 -25.16
C GLN A 334 -21.20 -17.14 -24.82
N PRO A 335 -22.18 -18.00 -25.23
CA PRO A 335 -23.58 -17.74 -24.95
C PRO A 335 -23.89 -17.89 -23.44
N ILE A 336 -24.71 -16.97 -22.95
CA ILE A 336 -25.39 -17.02 -21.66
C ILE A 336 -26.87 -17.18 -21.98
N VAL A 337 -27.48 -18.23 -21.49
CA VAL A 337 -28.85 -18.63 -21.86
C VAL A 337 -29.79 -18.50 -20.68
N ASP A 338 -31.07 -18.23 -20.96
CA ASP A 338 -32.13 -18.32 -19.97
C ASP A 338 -32.28 -19.76 -19.47
N ALA A 339 -32.38 -19.96 -18.15
CA ALA A 339 -32.34 -21.26 -17.53
C ALA A 339 -33.56 -22.16 -17.92
N VAL A 340 -34.69 -21.54 -18.24
CA VAL A 340 -35.95 -22.25 -18.53
C VAL A 340 -36.17 -22.45 -20.05
N SER A 341 -36.03 -21.36 -20.82
CA SER A 341 -36.26 -21.40 -22.27
C SER A 341 -35.06 -21.88 -23.07
N HIS A 342 -33.86 -21.80 -22.47
CA HIS A 342 -32.56 -22.02 -23.12
C HIS A 342 -32.29 -21.10 -24.33
N GLU A 343 -33.04 -20.01 -24.44
CA GLU A 343 -32.76 -18.97 -25.44
C GLU A 343 -31.58 -18.13 -25.02
N VAL A 344 -30.77 -17.65 -25.97
CA VAL A 344 -29.61 -16.84 -25.67
C VAL A 344 -30.05 -15.44 -25.21
N SER A 345 -29.71 -15.09 -23.99
CA SER A 345 -29.96 -13.78 -23.38
C SER A 345 -28.85 -12.78 -23.70
N SER A 346 -27.59 -13.22 -23.61
CA SER A 346 -26.41 -12.38 -23.84
C SER A 346 -25.20 -13.25 -24.21
N TYR A 347 -24.09 -12.58 -24.56
CA TYR A 347 -22.81 -13.25 -24.80
C TYR A 347 -21.71 -12.64 -23.97
N GLU A 348 -20.90 -13.47 -23.32
CA GLU A 348 -19.67 -13.00 -22.67
C GLU A 348 -18.55 -12.85 -23.70
N CYS A 349 -17.87 -11.70 -23.65
CA CYS A 349 -16.74 -11.32 -24.50
C CYS A 349 -15.43 -11.78 -23.87
N LEU A 350 -14.96 -12.93 -24.25
CA LEU A 350 -13.72 -13.53 -23.77
C LEU A 350 -12.55 -13.14 -24.67
N LEU A 351 -11.63 -12.32 -24.17
CA LEU A 351 -10.52 -11.79 -24.96
C LEU A 351 -9.62 -12.91 -25.51
N ARG A 352 -9.18 -12.76 -26.75
CA ARG A 352 -8.25 -13.64 -27.46
C ARG A 352 -7.23 -12.79 -28.20
N MET A 353 -6.06 -13.35 -28.44
CA MET A 353 -5.02 -12.72 -29.24
C MET A 353 -4.56 -13.65 -30.34
N TYR A 354 -4.43 -13.16 -31.56
CA TYR A 354 -3.73 -13.89 -32.62
C TYR A 354 -2.24 -13.68 -32.49
N SER A 355 -1.46 -14.76 -32.46
CA SER A 355 0.00 -14.68 -32.60
C SER A 355 0.38 -14.15 -33.99
N PRO A 356 1.63 -13.74 -34.25
CA PRO A 356 2.09 -13.39 -35.59
C PRO A 356 1.94 -14.53 -36.61
N GLU A 357 1.94 -15.77 -36.13
CA GLU A 357 1.77 -17.01 -36.94
C GLU A 357 0.29 -17.35 -37.19
N GLY A 358 -0.63 -16.63 -36.56
CA GLY A 358 -2.07 -16.82 -36.70
C GLY A 358 -2.68 -17.81 -35.70
N GLU A 359 -1.95 -18.22 -34.66
CA GLU A 359 -2.49 -19.05 -33.59
C GLU A 359 -3.34 -18.21 -32.62
N LEU A 360 -4.45 -18.78 -32.16
CA LEU A 360 -5.36 -18.13 -31.23
C LEU A 360 -4.92 -18.38 -29.76
N ILE A 361 -4.50 -17.36 -29.06
CA ILE A 361 -4.02 -17.42 -27.67
C ILE A 361 -5.15 -16.95 -26.75
N PRO A 362 -5.59 -17.79 -25.77
CA PRO A 362 -6.62 -17.40 -24.81
C PRO A 362 -6.13 -16.40 -23.77
N ALA A 363 -7.06 -15.60 -23.23
CA ALA A 363 -6.80 -14.54 -22.23
C ALA A 363 -6.02 -15.05 -21.01
N GLY A 364 -6.32 -16.24 -20.52
CA GLY A 364 -5.65 -16.83 -19.35
C GLY A 364 -4.12 -16.96 -19.49
N HIS A 365 -3.59 -16.97 -20.73
CA HIS A 365 -2.14 -17.02 -20.97
C HIS A 365 -1.47 -15.65 -20.92
N PHE A 366 -2.12 -14.59 -21.38
CA PHE A 366 -1.47 -13.28 -21.50
C PHE A 366 -1.98 -12.23 -20.49
N VAL A 367 -3.23 -12.28 -20.04
CA VAL A 367 -3.78 -11.30 -19.08
C VAL A 367 -2.97 -11.24 -17.77
N PRO A 368 -2.57 -12.37 -17.14
CA PRO A 368 -1.73 -12.30 -15.94
C PRO A 368 -0.36 -11.65 -16.16
N VAL A 369 0.17 -11.71 -17.39
CA VAL A 369 1.43 -11.03 -17.75
C VAL A 369 1.20 -9.54 -17.95
N VAL A 370 0.14 -9.17 -18.67
CA VAL A 370 -0.28 -7.77 -18.88
C VAL A 370 -0.53 -7.06 -17.54
N GLU A 371 -1.15 -7.76 -16.59
CA GLU A 371 -1.39 -7.25 -15.24
C GLU A 371 -0.07 -6.96 -14.50
N ARG A 372 0.86 -7.93 -14.47
CA ARG A 372 2.21 -7.75 -13.86
C ARG A 372 3.02 -6.62 -14.51
N LEU A 373 2.84 -6.38 -15.80
CA LEU A 373 3.50 -5.31 -16.54
C LEU A 373 2.78 -3.95 -16.43
N GLY A 374 1.63 -3.87 -15.75
CA GLY A 374 0.86 -2.64 -15.58
C GLY A 374 0.18 -2.13 -16.85
N LEU A 375 -0.08 -3.02 -17.83
CA LEU A 375 -0.67 -2.70 -19.12
C LEU A 375 -2.20 -2.86 -19.17
N MET A 376 -2.85 -3.27 -18.06
CA MET A 376 -4.29 -3.56 -18.00
C MET A 376 -5.15 -2.41 -18.48
N ARG A 377 -4.85 -1.17 -18.08
CA ARG A 377 -5.63 0.00 -18.52
C ARG A 377 -5.67 0.16 -20.04
N THR A 378 -4.58 -0.16 -20.71
CA THR A 378 -4.50 -0.09 -22.18
C THR A 378 -5.28 -1.23 -22.81
N LEU A 379 -5.18 -2.44 -22.24
CA LEU A 379 -5.90 -3.62 -22.69
C LEU A 379 -7.42 -3.41 -22.52
N ASP A 380 -7.88 -2.98 -21.35
CA ASP A 380 -9.31 -2.76 -21.06
C ASP A 380 -9.90 -1.62 -21.89
N ARG A 381 -9.11 -0.61 -22.25
CA ARG A 381 -9.55 0.41 -23.22
C ARG A 381 -9.78 -0.19 -24.60
N ARG A 382 -8.87 -1.05 -25.05
CA ARG A 382 -9.04 -1.73 -26.33
C ARG A 382 -10.21 -2.70 -26.32
N ALA A 383 -10.40 -3.43 -25.22
CA ALA A 383 -11.55 -4.30 -25.01
C ALA A 383 -12.88 -3.52 -25.11
N LEU A 384 -12.96 -2.36 -24.44
CA LEU A 384 -14.12 -1.47 -24.54
C LEU A 384 -14.40 -1.03 -26.01
N GLU A 385 -13.37 -0.62 -26.75
CA GLU A 385 -13.52 -0.20 -28.15
C GLU A 385 -14.07 -1.34 -29.01
N LEU A 386 -13.54 -2.55 -28.85
CA LEU A 386 -14.00 -3.74 -29.57
C LEU A 386 -15.44 -4.10 -29.20
N THR A 387 -15.82 -4.00 -27.92
CA THR A 387 -17.19 -4.27 -27.45
C THR A 387 -18.18 -3.29 -28.07
N LEU A 388 -17.88 -1.99 -28.01
CA LEU A 388 -18.77 -0.96 -28.60
C LEU A 388 -18.91 -1.10 -30.11
N GLN A 389 -17.82 -1.35 -30.83
CA GLN A 389 -17.86 -1.63 -32.27
C GLN A 389 -18.74 -2.83 -32.61
N THR A 390 -18.65 -3.90 -31.80
CA THR A 390 -19.46 -5.10 -32.00
C THR A 390 -20.94 -4.83 -31.73
N LEU A 391 -21.29 -4.09 -30.67
CA LEU A 391 -22.67 -3.68 -30.35
C LEU A 391 -23.28 -2.76 -31.42
N GLU A 392 -22.46 -1.85 -31.99
CA GLU A 392 -22.89 -0.97 -33.09
C GLU A 392 -23.22 -1.76 -34.36
N ALA A 393 -22.40 -2.77 -34.66
CA ALA A 393 -22.58 -3.60 -35.85
C ALA A 393 -23.70 -4.65 -35.73
N ASN A 394 -24.13 -4.99 -34.51
CA ASN A 394 -25.09 -6.07 -34.24
C ASN A 394 -26.17 -5.60 -33.24
N PRO A 395 -27.29 -5.00 -33.73
CA PRO A 395 -28.33 -4.42 -32.85
C PRO A 395 -29.08 -5.41 -31.96
N GLU A 396 -29.07 -6.70 -32.31
CA GLU A 396 -29.85 -7.74 -31.64
C GLU A 396 -29.10 -8.45 -30.49
N VAL A 397 -27.81 -8.08 -30.25
CA VAL A 397 -27.01 -8.77 -29.24
C VAL A 397 -26.78 -7.92 -28.01
N THR A 398 -26.75 -8.55 -26.84
CA THR A 398 -26.29 -8.01 -25.56
C THR A 398 -24.93 -8.61 -25.24
N LEU A 399 -23.96 -7.80 -24.85
CA LEU A 399 -22.60 -8.24 -24.59
C LEU A 399 -22.19 -7.94 -23.15
N ALA A 400 -21.60 -8.93 -22.51
CA ALA A 400 -20.91 -8.80 -21.24
C ALA A 400 -19.40 -8.81 -21.48
N PHE A 401 -18.65 -7.91 -20.82
CA PHE A 401 -17.20 -7.91 -20.93
C PHE A 401 -16.53 -7.57 -19.60
N ASN A 402 -15.40 -8.21 -19.37
CA ASN A 402 -14.61 -8.10 -18.17
C ASN A 402 -13.75 -6.84 -18.15
N ILE A 403 -13.66 -6.18 -16.99
CA ILE A 403 -12.69 -5.13 -16.72
C ILE A 403 -11.88 -5.43 -15.45
N SER A 404 -10.65 -4.94 -15.42
CA SER A 404 -9.80 -5.05 -14.23
C SER A 404 -10.20 -4.07 -13.13
N GLY A 405 -9.91 -4.39 -11.87
CA GLY A 405 -10.11 -3.48 -10.73
C GLY A 405 -9.35 -2.15 -10.87
N VAL A 406 -8.16 -2.18 -11.50
CA VAL A 406 -7.37 -0.97 -11.79
C VAL A 406 -8.09 -0.03 -12.75
N THR A 407 -8.88 -0.58 -13.67
CA THR A 407 -9.65 0.18 -14.65
C THR A 407 -10.95 0.71 -14.08
N ALA A 408 -11.60 -0.02 -13.18
CA ALA A 408 -12.78 0.46 -12.45
C ALA A 408 -12.51 1.75 -11.67
N ALA A 409 -11.29 1.94 -11.15
CA ALA A 409 -10.84 3.16 -10.49
C ALA A 409 -10.28 4.24 -11.45
N ASP A 410 -10.19 3.98 -12.78
CA ASP A 410 -9.58 4.90 -13.75
C ASP A 410 -10.59 5.94 -14.25
N ARG A 411 -10.45 7.17 -13.76
CA ARG A 411 -11.27 8.32 -14.21
C ARG A 411 -11.13 8.63 -15.70
N GLY A 412 -9.99 8.30 -16.33
CA GLY A 412 -9.74 8.51 -17.76
C GLY A 412 -10.55 7.54 -18.61
N TRP A 413 -10.55 6.28 -18.24
CA TRP A 413 -11.35 5.24 -18.89
C TRP A 413 -12.85 5.53 -18.74
N LEU A 414 -13.29 5.87 -17.53
CA LEU A 414 -14.68 6.19 -17.23
C LEU A 414 -15.18 7.39 -18.06
N ARG A 415 -14.37 8.45 -18.19
CA ARG A 415 -14.72 9.59 -19.08
C ARG A 415 -14.85 9.18 -20.53
N THR A 416 -14.01 8.27 -21.01
CA THR A 416 -14.11 7.74 -22.38
C THR A 416 -15.42 6.98 -22.58
N LEU A 417 -15.79 6.14 -21.64
CA LEU A 417 -17.04 5.37 -21.68
C LEU A 417 -18.26 6.32 -21.68
N ILE A 418 -18.30 7.27 -20.73
CA ILE A 418 -19.38 8.29 -20.66
C ILE A 418 -19.51 9.03 -21.99
N ALA A 419 -18.41 9.49 -22.57
CA ALA A 419 -18.43 10.23 -23.84
C ALA A 419 -18.96 9.38 -25.02
N ARG A 420 -18.79 8.06 -24.96
CA ARG A 420 -19.26 7.13 -26.00
C ARG A 420 -20.72 6.73 -25.85
N LEU A 421 -21.24 6.66 -24.61
CA LEU A 421 -22.58 6.14 -24.31
C LEU A 421 -23.62 7.21 -24.00
N LYS A 422 -23.21 8.43 -23.59
CA LYS A 422 -24.11 9.50 -23.10
C LYS A 422 -25.31 9.77 -24.03
N ASP A 423 -25.10 9.74 -25.34
CA ASP A 423 -26.14 10.03 -26.33
C ASP A 423 -26.59 8.75 -27.08
N ARG A 424 -26.30 7.56 -26.51
CA ARG A 424 -26.55 6.26 -27.13
C ARG A 424 -27.14 5.24 -26.13
N PRO A 425 -28.33 5.51 -25.59
CA PRO A 425 -28.95 4.64 -24.59
C PRO A 425 -29.21 3.23 -25.14
N GLU A 426 -29.39 3.08 -26.45
CA GLU A 426 -29.57 1.79 -27.13
C GLU A 426 -28.32 0.89 -27.08
N LEU A 427 -27.12 1.46 -26.97
CA LEU A 427 -25.90 0.69 -26.74
C LEU A 427 -25.71 0.40 -25.27
N ALA A 428 -25.96 1.40 -24.40
CA ALA A 428 -25.79 1.26 -22.97
C ALA A 428 -26.67 0.15 -22.40
N SER A 429 -27.94 0.04 -22.83
CA SER A 429 -28.87 -0.99 -22.36
C SER A 429 -28.50 -2.43 -22.75
N ARG A 430 -27.58 -2.59 -23.70
CA ARG A 430 -27.08 -3.88 -24.17
C ARG A 430 -25.65 -4.16 -23.75
N LEU A 431 -25.09 -3.34 -22.87
CA LEU A 431 -23.75 -3.47 -22.33
C LEU A 431 -23.80 -3.94 -20.87
N ILE A 432 -23.18 -5.06 -20.59
CA ILE A 432 -22.96 -5.58 -19.24
C ILE A 432 -21.46 -5.45 -18.94
N VAL A 433 -21.12 -4.82 -17.83
CA VAL A 433 -19.74 -4.68 -17.38
C VAL A 433 -19.49 -5.62 -16.22
N GLU A 434 -18.54 -6.52 -16.36
CA GLU A 434 -18.18 -7.53 -15.36
C GLU A 434 -16.93 -7.10 -14.58
N ILE A 435 -17.01 -7.20 -13.25
CA ILE A 435 -15.90 -6.96 -12.32
C ILE A 435 -15.79 -8.15 -11.38
N THR A 436 -14.57 -8.64 -11.13
CA THR A 436 -14.38 -9.77 -10.21
C THR A 436 -14.71 -9.36 -8.77
N GLU A 437 -15.18 -10.32 -7.96
CA GLU A 437 -15.46 -10.12 -6.53
C GLU A 437 -14.28 -9.45 -5.81
N THR A 438 -13.07 -9.96 -6.00
CA THR A 438 -11.85 -9.43 -5.37
C THR A 438 -11.58 -7.97 -5.76
N ALA A 439 -11.77 -7.61 -7.03
CA ALA A 439 -11.58 -6.24 -7.51
C ALA A 439 -12.62 -5.28 -6.91
N ALA A 440 -13.88 -5.71 -6.84
CA ALA A 440 -14.97 -4.91 -6.27
C ALA A 440 -14.79 -4.62 -4.77
N LEU A 441 -14.10 -5.50 -4.04
CA LEU A 441 -13.88 -5.37 -2.59
C LEU A 441 -12.61 -4.62 -2.21
N HIS A 442 -11.63 -4.50 -3.13
CA HIS A 442 -10.35 -3.83 -2.84
C HIS A 442 -10.56 -2.35 -2.45
N ASP A 443 -11.47 -1.65 -3.13
CA ASP A 443 -11.94 -0.31 -2.76
C ASP A 443 -13.44 -0.21 -2.98
N LEU A 444 -14.19 -0.43 -1.90
CA LEU A 444 -15.65 -0.51 -1.93
C LEU A 444 -16.32 0.82 -2.31
N GLU A 445 -15.74 1.95 -1.90
CA GLU A 445 -16.31 3.27 -2.18
C GLU A 445 -16.15 3.65 -3.65
N ASP A 446 -14.96 3.45 -4.20
CA ASP A 446 -14.69 3.71 -5.62
C ASP A 446 -15.48 2.74 -6.51
N SER A 447 -15.58 1.46 -6.12
CA SER A 447 -16.39 0.46 -6.83
C SER A 447 -17.88 0.80 -6.81
N ALA A 448 -18.44 1.21 -5.67
CA ALA A 448 -19.85 1.62 -5.58
C ALA A 448 -20.14 2.86 -6.44
N ARG A 449 -19.21 3.82 -6.47
CA ARG A 449 -19.31 4.99 -7.35
C ARG A 449 -19.28 4.60 -8.82
N PHE A 450 -18.38 3.69 -9.20
CA PHE A 450 -18.29 3.15 -10.56
C PHE A 450 -19.60 2.48 -10.96
N VAL A 451 -20.14 1.58 -10.14
CA VAL A 451 -21.42 0.89 -10.39
C VAL A 451 -22.56 1.90 -10.57
N SER A 452 -22.66 2.91 -9.70
CA SER A 452 -23.67 3.97 -9.82
C SER A 452 -23.60 4.68 -11.17
N ILE A 453 -22.39 5.05 -11.61
CA ILE A 453 -22.22 5.73 -12.91
C ILE A 453 -22.61 4.82 -14.08
N MET A 454 -22.26 3.53 -14.03
CA MET A 454 -22.66 2.56 -15.06
C MET A 454 -24.17 2.48 -15.20
N ARG A 455 -24.88 2.37 -14.07
CA ARG A 455 -26.34 2.29 -14.03
C ARG A 455 -27.00 3.59 -14.50
N ASP A 456 -26.43 4.75 -14.14
CA ASP A 456 -26.91 6.06 -14.60
C ASP A 456 -26.79 6.22 -16.13
N LEU A 457 -25.81 5.55 -16.75
CA LEU A 457 -25.66 5.47 -18.21
C LEU A 457 -26.63 4.48 -18.85
N GLY A 458 -27.28 3.61 -18.07
CA GLY A 458 -28.17 2.55 -18.54
C GLY A 458 -27.48 1.22 -18.82
N CYS A 459 -26.21 1.05 -18.40
CA CYS A 459 -25.51 -0.23 -18.46
C CYS A 459 -25.89 -1.11 -17.26
N GLN A 460 -25.74 -2.43 -17.42
CA GLN A 460 -25.81 -3.38 -16.30
C GLN A 460 -24.40 -3.69 -15.79
N VAL A 461 -24.31 -3.99 -14.49
CA VAL A 461 -23.05 -4.39 -13.85
C VAL A 461 -23.20 -5.76 -13.23
N ALA A 462 -22.24 -6.65 -13.51
CA ALA A 462 -22.15 -7.99 -12.96
C ALA A 462 -20.94 -8.12 -12.03
N ILE A 463 -21.12 -8.83 -10.90
CA ILE A 463 -20.01 -9.35 -10.12
C ILE A 463 -19.67 -10.75 -10.59
N ASP A 464 -18.42 -10.93 -10.96
CA ASP A 464 -17.88 -12.21 -11.44
C ASP A 464 -17.13 -12.97 -10.34
N ASP A 465 -16.98 -14.31 -10.50
CA ASP A 465 -16.35 -15.24 -9.56
C ASP A 465 -16.95 -15.21 -8.15
N PHE A 466 -18.26 -14.97 -8.03
CA PHE A 466 -18.90 -14.79 -6.73
C PHE A 466 -18.94 -16.08 -5.91
N GLY A 467 -18.44 -15.97 -4.66
CA GLY A 467 -18.36 -17.06 -3.70
C GLY A 467 -16.96 -17.65 -3.55
N ALA A 468 -16.03 -17.36 -4.47
CA ALA A 468 -14.62 -17.77 -4.34
C ALA A 468 -13.83 -16.90 -3.34
N GLY A 469 -14.38 -15.76 -2.92
CA GLY A 469 -13.77 -14.78 -2.04
C GLY A 469 -14.46 -14.64 -0.67
N TYR A 470 -14.23 -13.50 -0.01
CA TYR A 470 -14.73 -13.18 1.33
C TYR A 470 -15.91 -12.18 1.32
N THR A 471 -16.78 -12.20 0.33
CA THR A 471 -17.88 -11.24 0.25
C THR A 471 -18.89 -11.43 1.39
N THR A 472 -19.19 -10.36 2.08
CA THR A 472 -20.25 -10.31 3.08
C THR A 472 -21.51 -9.66 2.50
N PHE A 473 -22.67 -9.96 3.09
CA PHE A 473 -23.96 -9.32 2.76
C PHE A 473 -23.90 -7.80 2.71
N ARG A 474 -23.03 -7.19 3.52
CA ARG A 474 -22.84 -5.73 3.57
C ARG A 474 -22.25 -5.20 2.27
N HIS A 475 -21.34 -5.93 1.64
CA HIS A 475 -20.66 -5.52 0.42
C HIS A 475 -21.62 -5.53 -0.79
N LEU A 476 -22.40 -6.59 -0.98
CA LEU A 476 -23.41 -6.65 -2.03
C LEU A 476 -24.45 -5.51 -1.91
N LYS A 477 -24.89 -5.22 -0.68
CA LYS A 477 -25.80 -4.12 -0.43
C LYS A 477 -25.21 -2.76 -0.79
N ALA A 478 -23.90 -2.56 -0.61
CA ALA A 478 -23.24 -1.30 -0.90
C ALA A 478 -22.98 -1.10 -2.40
N LEU A 479 -22.71 -2.18 -3.14
CA LEU A 479 -22.36 -2.12 -4.56
C LEU A 479 -23.56 -1.92 -5.48
N THR A 480 -24.77 -2.30 -5.09
CA THR A 480 -26.02 -2.14 -5.88
C THR A 480 -25.92 -2.64 -7.33
N VAL A 481 -25.26 -3.77 -7.56
CA VAL A 481 -25.09 -4.39 -8.88
C VAL A 481 -26.40 -5.00 -9.40
N ASP A 482 -26.43 -5.40 -10.66
CA ASP A 482 -27.63 -5.96 -11.30
C ASP A 482 -27.56 -7.50 -11.40
N ILE A 483 -26.34 -8.05 -11.57
CA ILE A 483 -26.11 -9.46 -11.88
C ILE A 483 -25.02 -10.02 -10.95
N VAL A 484 -25.16 -11.28 -10.57
CA VAL A 484 -24.13 -12.04 -9.84
C VAL A 484 -23.85 -13.34 -10.59
N LYS A 485 -22.58 -13.58 -10.97
CA LYS A 485 -22.13 -14.79 -11.62
C LYS A 485 -21.55 -15.75 -10.58
N ILE A 486 -22.12 -16.94 -10.47
CA ILE A 486 -21.71 -17.96 -9.50
C ILE A 486 -20.50 -18.69 -10.06
N ASP A 487 -19.39 -18.65 -9.31
CA ASP A 487 -18.12 -19.25 -9.71
C ASP A 487 -18.27 -20.74 -10.03
N GLY A 488 -17.60 -21.16 -11.09
CA GLY A 488 -17.66 -22.53 -11.60
C GLY A 488 -17.21 -23.61 -10.62
N SER A 489 -16.47 -23.26 -9.55
CA SER A 489 -16.07 -24.24 -8.52
C SER A 489 -17.26 -24.77 -7.72
N PHE A 490 -18.35 -24.01 -7.63
CA PHE A 490 -19.60 -24.44 -6.99
C PHE A 490 -20.55 -25.15 -7.93
N VAL A 491 -20.37 -25.02 -9.24
CA VAL A 491 -21.25 -25.55 -10.28
C VAL A 491 -20.76 -26.89 -10.83
N ARG A 492 -19.44 -27.07 -10.96
CA ARG A 492 -18.89 -28.33 -11.51
C ARG A 492 -19.21 -29.51 -10.61
N ASN A 493 -19.72 -30.60 -11.25
CA ASN A 493 -20.16 -31.81 -10.59
C ASN A 493 -21.21 -31.56 -9.50
N LEU A 494 -22.09 -30.59 -9.71
CA LEU A 494 -23.13 -30.20 -8.76
C LEU A 494 -24.07 -31.35 -8.41
N ALA A 495 -24.35 -32.23 -9.38
CA ALA A 495 -25.22 -33.39 -9.18
C ALA A 495 -24.73 -34.30 -8.04
N ASP A 496 -23.44 -34.45 -7.88
CA ASP A 496 -22.80 -35.32 -6.88
C ASP A 496 -22.36 -34.58 -5.61
N ASN A 497 -22.56 -33.26 -5.52
CA ASN A 497 -22.06 -32.43 -4.43
C ASN A 497 -23.18 -31.70 -3.66
N SER A 498 -23.67 -32.35 -2.59
CA SER A 498 -24.73 -31.79 -1.76
C SER A 498 -24.34 -30.51 -1.00
N GLU A 499 -23.05 -30.31 -0.72
CA GLU A 499 -22.54 -29.09 -0.05
C GLU A 499 -22.65 -27.90 -1.00
N ASN A 500 -22.22 -28.06 -2.25
CA ASN A 500 -22.37 -27.03 -3.28
C ASN A 500 -23.84 -26.74 -3.59
N GLN A 501 -24.73 -27.75 -3.61
CA GLN A 501 -26.17 -27.52 -3.75
C GLN A 501 -26.72 -26.65 -2.62
N LEU A 502 -26.31 -26.90 -1.36
CA LEU A 502 -26.73 -26.08 -0.22
C LEU A 502 -26.18 -24.65 -0.32
N PHE A 503 -24.93 -24.50 -0.76
CA PHE A 503 -24.32 -23.18 -0.98
C PHE A 503 -25.12 -22.38 -2.02
N ILE A 504 -25.40 -22.97 -3.19
CA ILE A 504 -26.17 -22.32 -4.26
C ILE A 504 -27.56 -21.91 -3.78
N ARG A 505 -28.29 -22.75 -3.03
CA ARG A 505 -29.60 -22.37 -2.45
C ARG A 505 -29.52 -21.14 -1.58
N ASN A 506 -28.51 -21.07 -0.70
CA ASN A 506 -28.33 -19.93 0.18
C ASN A 506 -27.99 -18.66 -0.62
N LEU A 507 -27.15 -18.78 -1.64
CA LEU A 507 -26.77 -17.68 -2.52
C LEU A 507 -27.97 -17.16 -3.30
N LEU A 508 -28.78 -18.06 -3.89
CA LEU A 508 -30.02 -17.69 -4.61
C LEU A 508 -31.05 -16.99 -3.69
N SER A 509 -31.18 -17.45 -2.44
CA SER A 509 -32.02 -16.77 -1.47
C SER A 509 -31.57 -15.35 -1.21
N LEU A 510 -30.24 -15.13 -1.15
CA LEU A 510 -29.64 -13.81 -1.02
C LEU A 510 -29.86 -12.96 -2.27
N ALA A 511 -29.58 -13.50 -3.45
CA ALA A 511 -29.75 -12.80 -4.72
C ALA A 511 -31.19 -12.30 -4.91
N ARG A 512 -32.18 -13.15 -4.61
CA ARG A 512 -33.61 -12.78 -4.62
C ARG A 512 -33.93 -11.65 -3.65
N ALA A 513 -33.35 -11.66 -2.44
CA ALA A 513 -33.56 -10.59 -1.45
C ALA A 513 -33.05 -9.22 -1.91
N PHE A 514 -32.07 -9.20 -2.81
CA PHE A 514 -31.51 -7.98 -3.39
C PHE A 514 -31.97 -7.71 -4.83
N ASN A 515 -32.88 -8.49 -5.38
CA ASN A 515 -33.36 -8.41 -6.77
C ASN A 515 -32.22 -8.52 -7.79
N LEU A 516 -31.26 -9.40 -7.56
CA LEU A 516 -30.13 -9.67 -8.45
C LEU A 516 -30.48 -10.78 -9.41
N VAL A 517 -30.10 -10.64 -10.67
CA VAL A 517 -30.10 -11.72 -11.66
C VAL A 517 -28.91 -12.64 -11.38
N THR A 518 -29.13 -13.93 -11.42
CA THR A 518 -28.10 -14.94 -11.16
C THR A 518 -27.67 -15.64 -12.43
N VAL A 519 -26.35 -15.80 -12.64
CA VAL A 519 -25.75 -16.58 -13.73
C VAL A 519 -24.94 -17.71 -13.12
N ALA A 520 -25.20 -18.96 -13.45
CA ALA A 520 -24.34 -20.06 -13.06
C ALA A 520 -23.34 -20.39 -14.19
N GLU A 521 -22.05 -20.35 -13.83
CA GLU A 521 -20.95 -20.58 -14.77
C GLU A 521 -20.51 -22.04 -14.85
N CYS A 522 -19.74 -22.38 -15.87
CA CYS A 522 -19.12 -23.69 -16.04
C CYS A 522 -20.12 -24.86 -16.03
N VAL A 523 -21.33 -24.66 -16.52
CA VAL A 523 -22.30 -25.75 -16.72
C VAL A 523 -21.83 -26.66 -17.84
N GLU A 524 -21.42 -27.88 -17.51
CA GLU A 524 -20.83 -28.84 -18.47
C GLU A 524 -21.75 -30.02 -18.78
N THR A 525 -22.73 -30.31 -17.90
CA THR A 525 -23.63 -31.45 -18.02
C THR A 525 -25.10 -31.05 -17.99
N LEU A 526 -25.96 -31.89 -18.58
CA LEU A 526 -27.41 -31.74 -18.51
C LEU A 526 -27.94 -31.90 -17.09
N GLU A 527 -27.31 -32.74 -16.29
CA GLU A 527 -27.69 -33.03 -14.92
C GLU A 527 -27.48 -31.78 -14.05
N ASP A 528 -26.33 -31.11 -14.18
CA ASP A 528 -26.04 -29.88 -13.46
C ASP A 528 -27.01 -28.75 -13.89
N ALA A 529 -27.28 -28.62 -15.19
CA ALA A 529 -28.23 -27.64 -15.72
C ALA A 529 -29.63 -27.80 -15.10
N LYS A 530 -30.15 -29.05 -15.06
CA LYS A 530 -31.48 -29.34 -14.47
C LYS A 530 -31.55 -29.01 -12.98
N ILE A 531 -30.49 -29.25 -12.22
CA ILE A 531 -30.45 -28.91 -10.81
C ILE A 531 -30.50 -27.38 -10.64
N LEU A 532 -29.67 -26.65 -11.39
CA LEU A 532 -29.62 -25.19 -11.36
C LEU A 532 -30.98 -24.56 -11.74
N GLU A 533 -31.63 -25.11 -12.80
CA GLU A 533 -32.98 -24.71 -13.21
C GLU A 533 -34.00 -24.97 -12.07
N SER A 534 -33.97 -26.16 -11.45
CA SER A 534 -34.88 -26.50 -10.34
C SER A 534 -34.67 -25.67 -9.07
N GLU A 535 -33.46 -25.22 -8.79
CA GLU A 535 -33.13 -24.30 -7.68
C GLU A 535 -33.51 -22.87 -8.02
N GLY A 536 -33.79 -22.54 -9.29
CA GLY A 536 -34.26 -21.26 -9.78
C GLY A 536 -33.13 -20.25 -10.00
N VAL A 537 -32.05 -20.69 -10.61
CA VAL A 537 -31.06 -19.82 -11.23
C VAL A 537 -31.70 -19.17 -12.47
N ASP A 538 -31.40 -17.90 -12.75
CA ASP A 538 -32.02 -17.17 -13.84
C ASP A 538 -31.37 -17.49 -15.20
N LEU A 539 -30.03 -17.50 -15.25
CA LEU A 539 -29.23 -17.66 -16.46
C LEU A 539 -28.14 -18.73 -16.27
N LEU A 540 -27.81 -19.41 -17.34
CA LEU A 540 -26.81 -20.49 -17.36
C LEU A 540 -25.75 -20.23 -18.43
N GLN A 541 -24.47 -20.55 -18.10
CA GLN A 541 -23.33 -20.44 -18.98
C GLN A 541 -22.41 -21.63 -18.83
N GLY A 542 -21.98 -22.22 -19.92
CA GLY A 542 -21.02 -23.32 -19.90
C GLY A 542 -20.92 -24.05 -21.21
N TYR A 543 -20.00 -25.03 -21.26
CA TYR A 543 -19.75 -25.78 -22.48
C TYR A 543 -20.91 -26.68 -22.91
N TYR A 544 -21.85 -26.93 -22.02
CA TYR A 544 -23.08 -27.62 -22.36
C TYR A 544 -23.94 -26.80 -23.34
N PHE A 545 -24.01 -25.49 -23.19
CA PHE A 545 -24.78 -24.59 -24.05
C PHE A 545 -23.99 -24.05 -25.23
N GLY A 546 -22.69 -23.86 -25.09
CA GLY A 546 -21.80 -23.41 -26.16
C GLY A 546 -20.38 -23.13 -25.70
N ARG A 547 -19.44 -23.40 -26.59
CA ARG A 547 -18.05 -22.99 -26.39
C ARG A 547 -17.85 -21.57 -26.91
N PRO A 548 -16.85 -20.82 -26.37
CA PRO A 548 -16.51 -19.51 -26.91
C PRO A 548 -16.09 -19.57 -28.37
N GLU A 549 -16.76 -18.81 -29.25
CA GLU A 549 -16.51 -18.78 -30.70
C GLU A 549 -16.11 -17.36 -31.14
N VAL A 550 -15.04 -17.24 -31.96
CA VAL A 550 -14.58 -15.96 -32.50
C VAL A 550 -15.52 -15.43 -33.60
N ALA A 551 -16.17 -16.33 -34.31
CA ALA A 551 -17.11 -16.02 -35.41
C ALA A 551 -18.46 -16.72 -35.18
N PRO A 552 -19.24 -16.30 -34.17
CA PRO A 552 -20.57 -16.84 -33.96
C PRO A 552 -21.49 -16.49 -35.16
N ALA A 553 -22.57 -17.28 -35.33
CA ALA A 553 -23.45 -17.17 -36.50
C ALA A 553 -24.02 -15.76 -36.74
N TRP A 554 -24.31 -14.98 -35.69
CA TRP A 554 -24.77 -13.59 -35.79
C TRP A 554 -23.69 -12.61 -36.24
N ARG A 555 -22.40 -12.98 -36.20
CA ARG A 555 -21.26 -12.20 -36.66
C ARG A 555 -20.82 -12.49 -38.09
N ALA A 556 -21.47 -13.39 -38.79
CA ALA A 556 -21.05 -13.93 -40.10
C ALA A 556 -20.91 -12.86 -41.23
N ALA A 557 -21.18 -11.59 -41.00
CA ALA A 557 -21.08 -10.50 -41.99
C ALA A 557 -19.81 -9.61 -41.83
N GLN A 558 -18.90 -9.88 -40.89
CA GLN A 558 -17.68 -9.06 -40.73
C GLN A 558 -16.50 -9.65 -41.54
N PRO A 559 -15.68 -8.81 -42.22
CA PRO A 559 -14.49 -9.29 -42.91
C PRO A 559 -13.50 -9.91 -41.93
N ALA A 560 -12.92 -11.04 -42.28
CA ALA A 560 -11.86 -11.69 -41.51
C ALA A 560 -10.68 -10.70 -41.27
N PRO A 561 -10.01 -10.76 -40.12
CA PRO A 561 -8.82 -9.95 -39.88
C PRO A 561 -7.78 -10.18 -40.98
N PRO A 562 -6.94 -9.21 -41.32
CA PRO A 562 -6.01 -9.31 -42.43
C PRO A 562 -5.07 -10.49 -42.19
N ARG A 563 -5.12 -11.48 -43.08
CA ARG A 563 -4.16 -12.58 -43.10
C ARG A 563 -2.78 -11.99 -43.30
N GLY A 564 -1.88 -12.26 -42.36
CA GLY A 564 -0.49 -11.87 -42.45
C GLY A 564 0.09 -12.22 -43.83
N ILE A 565 0.93 -11.31 -44.33
CA ILE A 565 1.59 -11.35 -45.63
C ILE A 565 2.05 -12.76 -45.99
N GLU A 566 1.44 -13.34 -47.01
CA GLU A 566 1.96 -14.56 -47.65
C GLU A 566 3.42 -14.33 -48.07
N ARG A 567 4.34 -14.92 -47.35
CA ARG A 567 5.71 -15.07 -47.86
C ARG A 567 5.63 -15.99 -49.09
N ARG A 568 5.83 -15.43 -50.29
CA ARG A 568 6.09 -16.18 -51.51
C ARG A 568 7.20 -17.17 -51.23
N HIS A 569 6.88 -18.45 -51.12
CA HIS A 569 7.86 -19.52 -51.25
C HIS A 569 8.39 -19.44 -52.68
N ALA A 570 9.66 -19.06 -52.81
CA ALA A 570 10.41 -19.31 -54.03
C ALA A 570 10.57 -20.82 -54.18
N GLU A 571 10.01 -21.37 -55.27
CA GLU A 571 10.26 -22.72 -55.72
C GLU A 571 11.76 -22.89 -55.94
N GLY A 572 12.40 -23.65 -55.07
CA GLY A 572 13.75 -24.17 -55.26
C GLY A 572 13.64 -25.66 -55.51
N THR A 573 13.95 -26.04 -56.77
CA THR A 573 14.09 -27.43 -57.27
C THR A 573 14.99 -28.27 -56.39
N PRO A 574 14.65 -29.53 -56.07
CA PRO A 574 15.54 -30.40 -55.31
C PRO A 574 16.66 -30.99 -56.21
N PRO A 575 17.89 -31.13 -55.70
CA PRO A 575 18.88 -31.99 -56.39
C PRO A 575 18.73 -33.44 -55.96
N ASP A 576 18.80 -34.28 -56.99
CA ASP A 576 18.80 -35.72 -56.99
C ASP A 576 19.82 -36.40 -56.10
N GLY A 577 19.39 -37.58 -55.70
CA GLY A 577 19.99 -38.66 -54.96
C GLY A 577 21.48 -38.90 -54.91
N HIS A 578 21.88 -39.56 -53.88
CA HIS A 578 22.60 -40.83 -53.89
C HIS A 578 22.74 -41.48 -52.51
N GLU A 579 22.48 -42.75 -52.52
CA GLU A 579 22.64 -43.80 -51.52
C GLU A 579 23.95 -43.83 -50.73
N ARG A 580 23.87 -44.37 -49.56
CA ARG A 580 24.54 -45.56 -48.97
C ARG A 580 25.07 -45.37 -47.54
N ARG A 581 24.40 -46.07 -46.63
CA ARG A 581 24.85 -47.16 -45.74
C ARG A 581 26.10 -47.01 -44.88
N ARG A 582 25.85 -47.50 -43.64
CA ARG A 582 26.72 -48.12 -42.60
C ARG A 582 27.28 -47.16 -41.55
N ALA A 583 27.00 -47.37 -40.33
CA ALA A 583 27.09 -48.46 -39.34
C ALA A 583 28.10 -48.06 -38.25
N ALA A 584 27.66 -48.11 -37.01
CA ALA A 584 28.32 -48.52 -35.79
C ALA A 584 29.64 -47.79 -35.39
N GLN A 585 29.59 -47.00 -34.36
CA GLN A 585 30.19 -47.31 -33.05
C GLN A 585 29.66 -46.37 -32.02
#